data_c43c24e0ce37a1c8485aedd4d2afd611
#
_entry.id   c43c24e0ce37a1c8485aedd4d2afd611
#
_cell.length_a   1.000
_cell.length_b   1.000
_cell.length_c   1.000
_cell.angle_alpha   90.00
_cell.angle_beta   90.00
_cell.angle_gamma   90.00
#
_symmetry.space_group_name_H-M   'P 1'
#
loop_
_entity.id
_entity.type
_entity.pdbx_description
1 polymer ?
#
loop_
_entity_poly.entity_id
_entity_poly.type
_entity_poly.pdbx_seq_one_letter_code
_entity_poly.pdbx_strand_id
1 'polypeptide(L)'
;PGGSLTPQVFARKVTRMAKEKGLTAKVMDEAAIKKAGLGGLLGVNRGSDNPPRFVELTYRPKGKAKATLALVGKGITFDSGGLSIKPWQGMSEMKTDMGGAAAVIGAMSTLSSIEPKVRVKGYLPMTDNMLGGDATRPGHVLKIRNGKTIEVINTDAEGRLILADALSLASETKPDAIVDLATLTGACMVALGSDIAGLMGKNEAFLNQVEKAAEDAGEKVWQLPLPDEYRDLYKSPIADMKNISAGGYGGAITAGLILSEFVAEGCLLYTSPSPR
;
A
#
# COMPACT_ATOMS: atom_id res chain seq x y z
N PRO A 1 -17.53 8.48 3.86
CA PRO A 1 -17.07 9.83 3.55
C PRO A 1 -15.77 10.17 4.29
N GLY A 2 -14.82 10.90 3.65
CA GLY A 2 -13.51 11.23 4.23
C GLY A 2 -13.61 11.90 5.61
N GLY A 3 -14.56 12.82 5.80
CA GLY A 3 -14.76 13.49 7.09
C GLY A 3 -15.30 12.61 8.21
N SER A 4 -15.83 11.43 7.93
CA SER A 4 -16.32 10.49 8.95
C SER A 4 -15.50 9.21 9.07
N LEU A 5 -14.71 8.85 8.06
CA LEU A 5 -13.77 7.73 8.10
C LEU A 5 -12.34 8.27 8.20
N THR A 6 -12.01 8.89 9.33
CA THR A 6 -10.62 9.29 9.61
C THR A 6 -9.74 8.07 9.88
N PRO A 7 -8.40 8.17 9.82
CA PRO A 7 -7.50 7.05 10.13
C PRO A 7 -7.79 6.39 11.48
N GLN A 8 -8.13 7.19 12.50
CA GLN A 8 -8.48 6.67 13.82
C GLN A 8 -9.80 5.89 13.82
N VAL A 9 -10.82 6.41 13.11
CA VAL A 9 -12.13 5.73 12.99
C VAL A 9 -11.95 4.43 12.22
N PHE A 10 -11.15 4.45 11.16
CA PHE A 10 -10.86 3.26 10.35
C PHE A 10 -10.16 2.19 11.20
N ALA A 11 -9.08 2.55 11.90
CA ALA A 11 -8.38 1.62 12.79
C ALA A 11 -9.28 1.02 13.86
N ARG A 12 -10.20 1.81 14.48
CA ARG A 12 -11.18 1.27 15.45
C ARG A 12 -12.14 0.26 14.82
N LYS A 13 -12.64 0.53 13.60
CA LYS A 13 -13.51 -0.42 12.88
C LYS A 13 -12.78 -1.73 12.59
N VAL A 14 -11.53 -1.65 12.13
CA VAL A 14 -10.68 -2.82 11.86
C VAL A 14 -10.41 -3.63 13.13
N THR A 15 -10.08 -2.96 14.24
CA THR A 15 -9.84 -3.63 15.52
C THR A 15 -11.09 -4.35 16.03
N ARG A 16 -12.27 -3.73 15.87
CA ARG A 16 -13.54 -4.36 16.23
C ARG A 16 -13.78 -5.61 15.39
N MET A 17 -13.66 -5.51 14.06
CA MET A 17 -13.77 -6.66 13.14
C MET A 17 -12.78 -7.76 13.53
N ALA A 18 -11.53 -7.41 13.79
CA ALA A 18 -10.52 -8.40 14.19
C ALA A 18 -10.93 -9.17 15.43
N LYS A 19 -11.44 -8.49 16.47
CA LYS A 19 -11.97 -9.13 17.69
C LYS A 19 -13.14 -10.06 17.39
N GLU A 20 -14.11 -9.61 16.58
CA GLU A 20 -15.30 -10.38 16.20
C GLU A 20 -14.93 -11.64 15.39
N LYS A 21 -13.84 -11.56 14.62
CA LYS A 21 -13.35 -12.65 13.75
C LYS A 21 -12.23 -13.48 14.35
N GLY A 22 -11.89 -13.28 15.64
CA GLY A 22 -10.84 -14.05 16.31
C GLY A 22 -9.43 -13.79 15.79
N LEU A 23 -9.20 -12.61 15.17
CA LEU A 23 -7.89 -12.16 14.73
C LEU A 23 -7.18 -11.37 15.84
N THR A 24 -5.85 -11.37 15.81
CA THR A 24 -5.06 -10.43 16.61
C THR A 24 -4.88 -9.13 15.84
N ALA A 25 -5.13 -7.99 16.49
CA ALA A 25 -4.86 -6.67 15.95
C ALA A 25 -3.88 -5.92 16.84
N LYS A 26 -2.85 -5.31 16.24
CA LYS A 26 -1.94 -4.36 16.90
C LYS A 26 -2.07 -3.03 16.18
N VAL A 27 -2.36 -1.97 16.94
CA VAL A 27 -2.49 -0.61 16.41
C VAL A 27 -1.32 0.22 16.89
N MET A 28 -0.63 0.86 15.95
CA MET A 28 0.35 1.91 16.23
C MET A 28 -0.33 3.27 16.08
N ASP A 29 -0.22 4.09 17.10
CA ASP A 29 -0.51 5.52 17.04
C ASP A 29 0.67 6.30 16.45
N GLU A 30 0.56 7.60 16.34
CA GLU A 30 1.59 8.46 15.75
C GLU A 30 2.94 8.34 16.48
N ALA A 31 2.93 8.26 17.81
CA ALA A 31 4.16 8.13 18.60
C ALA A 31 4.86 6.77 18.32
N ALA A 32 4.09 5.70 18.25
CA ALA A 32 4.59 4.38 17.90
C ALA A 32 5.08 4.29 16.44
N ILE A 33 4.37 4.96 15.50
CA ILE A 33 4.77 5.09 14.08
C ILE A 33 6.11 5.81 13.99
N LYS A 34 6.28 6.93 14.70
CA LYS A 34 7.54 7.68 14.77
C LYS A 34 8.66 6.84 15.35
N LYS A 35 8.42 6.14 16.45
CA LYS A 35 9.40 5.21 17.07
C LYS A 35 9.77 4.07 16.12
N ALA A 36 8.81 3.59 15.32
CA ALA A 36 9.03 2.55 14.32
C ALA A 36 9.76 3.07 13.07
N GLY A 37 9.97 4.38 12.91
CA GLY A 37 10.67 4.95 11.75
C GLY A 37 9.89 4.84 10.44
N LEU A 38 8.56 4.91 10.49
CA LEU A 38 7.70 4.87 9.30
C LEU A 38 7.61 6.27 8.68
N GLY A 39 8.71 6.71 8.06
CA GLY A 39 8.87 8.09 7.61
C GLY A 39 8.04 8.44 6.38
N GLY A 40 7.71 7.48 5.52
CA GLY A 40 6.79 7.67 4.40
C GLY A 40 5.37 7.98 4.89
N LEU A 41 4.86 7.19 5.86
CA LEU A 41 3.55 7.40 6.46
C LEU A 41 3.45 8.75 7.19
N LEU A 42 4.47 9.10 7.98
CA LEU A 42 4.53 10.39 8.66
C LEU A 42 4.64 11.55 7.67
N GLY A 43 5.43 11.38 6.60
CA GLY A 43 5.61 12.40 5.57
C GLY A 43 4.31 12.74 4.84
N VAL A 44 3.50 11.74 4.50
CA VAL A 44 2.19 11.95 3.87
C VAL A 44 1.21 12.62 4.84
N ASN A 45 1.24 12.23 6.11
CA ASN A 45 0.32 12.75 7.12
C ASN A 45 0.54 14.23 7.50
N ARG A 46 1.70 14.81 7.24
CA ARG A 46 2.10 16.15 7.73
C ARG A 46 1.11 17.29 7.47
N GLY A 47 0.33 17.20 6.40
CA GLY A 47 -0.69 18.21 6.07
C GLY A 47 -2.05 17.99 6.76
N SER A 48 -2.20 16.92 7.53
CA SER A 48 -3.48 16.53 8.12
C SER A 48 -3.58 16.85 9.61
N ASP A 49 -4.77 17.27 10.04
CA ASP A 49 -5.13 17.35 11.46
C ASP A 49 -5.51 15.97 12.05
N ASN A 50 -5.73 14.96 11.21
CA ASN A 50 -6.04 13.60 11.64
C ASN A 50 -4.76 12.79 11.83
N PRO A 51 -4.38 12.40 13.07
CA PRO A 51 -3.17 11.63 13.28
C PRO A 51 -3.23 10.25 12.62
N PRO A 52 -2.11 9.78 12.05
CA PRO A 52 -2.06 8.53 11.31
C PRO A 52 -2.24 7.32 12.21
N ARG A 53 -2.57 6.19 11.62
CA ARG A 53 -2.58 4.88 12.28
C ARG A 53 -1.88 3.85 11.40
N PHE A 54 -1.28 2.87 12.03
CA PHE A 54 -0.82 1.67 11.36
C PHE A 54 -1.41 0.46 12.07
N VAL A 55 -2.10 -0.42 11.32
CA VAL A 55 -2.74 -1.60 11.90
C VAL A 55 -2.08 -2.86 11.37
N GLU A 56 -1.57 -3.69 12.26
CA GLU A 56 -1.14 -5.06 11.95
C GLU A 56 -2.24 -6.04 12.36
N LEU A 57 -2.69 -6.87 11.43
CA LEU A 57 -3.61 -7.97 11.68
C LEU A 57 -2.86 -9.31 11.62
N THR A 58 -3.27 -10.27 12.42
CA THR A 58 -2.70 -11.63 12.34
C THR A 58 -3.79 -12.67 12.48
N TYR A 59 -3.88 -13.54 11.48
CA TYR A 59 -4.57 -14.83 11.57
C TYR A 59 -3.55 -15.93 11.83
N ARG A 60 -3.85 -16.80 12.78
CA ARG A 60 -3.05 -18.00 13.08
C ARG A 60 -3.89 -19.24 12.82
N PRO A 61 -3.42 -20.17 11.96
CA PRO A 61 -4.13 -21.41 11.72
C PRO A 61 -4.12 -22.30 12.97
N LYS A 62 -5.06 -23.21 13.06
CA LYS A 62 -5.02 -24.31 14.03
C LYS A 62 -3.81 -25.19 13.69
N GLY A 63 -2.91 -25.39 14.65
CA GLY A 63 -1.68 -26.16 14.47
C GLY A 63 -0.54 -25.39 13.81
N LYS A 64 0.46 -26.12 13.26
CA LYS A 64 1.65 -25.54 12.64
C LYS A 64 1.30 -24.91 11.29
N ALA A 65 1.62 -23.65 11.12
CA ALA A 65 1.48 -22.97 9.83
C ALA A 65 2.42 -23.59 8.78
N LYS A 66 1.90 -23.83 7.57
CA LYS A 66 2.71 -24.34 6.43
C LYS A 66 3.53 -23.23 5.78
N ALA A 67 3.01 -22.01 5.78
CA ALA A 67 3.64 -20.81 5.23
C ALA A 67 3.07 -19.57 5.91
N THR A 68 3.68 -18.42 5.65
CA THR A 68 3.21 -17.10 6.06
C THR A 68 2.99 -16.22 4.84
N LEU A 69 1.78 -15.72 4.68
CA LEU A 69 1.42 -14.73 3.66
C LEU A 69 1.28 -13.36 4.32
N ALA A 70 1.90 -12.33 3.77
CA ALA A 70 1.67 -10.94 4.14
C ALA A 70 0.77 -10.26 3.11
N LEU A 71 -0.28 -9.60 3.58
CA LEU A 71 -1.17 -8.75 2.78
C LEU A 71 -0.93 -7.30 3.19
N VAL A 72 -0.61 -6.46 2.24
CA VAL A 72 -0.40 -5.02 2.48
C VAL A 72 -1.50 -4.25 1.77
N GLY A 73 -2.11 -3.27 2.42
CA GLY A 73 -3.24 -2.54 1.84
C GLY A 73 -3.11 -1.03 2.00
N LYS A 74 -3.16 -0.28 0.88
CA LYS A 74 -3.18 1.19 0.89
C LYS A 74 -4.42 1.69 1.63
N GLY A 75 -4.22 2.53 2.66
CA GLY A 75 -5.28 3.02 3.53
C GLY A 75 -5.37 4.55 3.59
N ILE A 76 -5.36 5.22 2.43
CA ILE A 76 -5.58 6.68 2.35
C ILE A 76 -7.06 6.97 2.50
N THR A 77 -7.47 7.53 3.63
CA THR A 77 -8.89 7.77 3.94
C THR A 77 -9.49 8.93 3.17
N PHE A 78 -8.64 9.87 2.73
CA PHE A 78 -8.95 10.89 1.74
C PHE A 78 -7.65 11.38 1.08
N ASP A 79 -7.66 11.57 -0.24
CA ASP A 79 -6.51 12.03 -0.99
C ASP A 79 -6.82 13.33 -1.75
N SER A 80 -6.36 14.45 -1.24
CA SER A 80 -6.42 15.74 -1.93
C SER A 80 -5.29 15.96 -2.93
N GLY A 81 -4.28 15.07 -2.92
CA GLY A 81 -3.02 15.25 -3.63
C GLY A 81 -1.97 16.00 -2.81
N GLY A 82 -2.33 16.55 -1.65
CA GLY A 82 -1.44 17.42 -0.87
C GLY A 82 -1.15 18.72 -1.62
N LEU A 83 0.10 19.23 -1.56
CA LEU A 83 0.48 20.45 -2.30
C LEU A 83 0.43 20.29 -3.82
N SER A 84 0.58 19.08 -4.35
CA SER A 84 0.30 18.73 -5.74
C SER A 84 -1.18 18.44 -5.91
N ILE A 85 -2.01 19.45 -5.60
CA ILE A 85 -3.46 19.31 -5.45
C ILE A 85 -4.14 18.76 -6.69
N LYS A 86 -5.05 17.79 -6.48
CA LYS A 86 -5.88 17.22 -7.54
C LYS A 86 -6.84 18.27 -8.12
N PRO A 87 -7.20 18.18 -9.41
CA PRO A 87 -8.34 18.92 -9.93
C PRO A 87 -9.61 18.52 -9.14
N TRP A 88 -10.55 19.47 -9.00
CA TRP A 88 -11.78 19.22 -8.26
C TRP A 88 -12.63 18.09 -8.88
N GLN A 89 -12.51 17.89 -10.20
CA GLN A 89 -13.12 16.76 -10.92
C GLN A 89 -12.51 15.45 -10.43
N GLY A 90 -13.33 14.61 -9.85
CA GLY A 90 -12.93 13.32 -9.29
C GLY A 90 -12.38 13.37 -7.87
N MET A 91 -12.04 14.56 -7.32
CA MET A 91 -11.53 14.64 -5.93
C MET A 91 -12.55 14.11 -4.90
N SER A 92 -13.85 14.29 -5.15
CA SER A 92 -14.92 13.75 -4.27
C SER A 92 -14.89 12.22 -4.15
N GLU A 93 -14.35 11.53 -5.16
CA GLU A 93 -14.22 10.07 -5.17
C GLU A 93 -12.98 9.59 -4.40
N MET A 94 -12.07 10.49 -4.02
CA MET A 94 -10.85 10.13 -3.29
C MET A 94 -11.09 9.64 -1.85
N LYS A 95 -12.33 9.61 -1.39
CA LYS A 95 -12.80 8.84 -0.22
C LYS A 95 -12.64 7.32 -0.41
N THR A 96 -12.43 6.85 -1.64
CA THR A 96 -12.22 5.44 -2.00
C THR A 96 -10.76 5.02 -2.01
N ASP A 97 -9.83 5.95 -1.77
CA ASP A 97 -8.38 5.71 -1.86
C ASP A 97 -7.81 4.83 -0.72
N MET A 98 -8.70 4.27 0.06
CA MET A 98 -8.45 3.22 1.05
C MET A 98 -8.93 1.82 0.58
N GLY A 99 -9.27 1.68 -0.69
CA GLY A 99 -9.79 0.44 -1.28
C GLY A 99 -8.86 -0.75 -1.09
N GLY A 100 -7.53 -0.55 -1.21
CA GLY A 100 -6.55 -1.60 -0.97
C GLY A 100 -6.60 -2.12 0.47
N ALA A 101 -6.65 -1.24 1.48
CA ALA A 101 -6.82 -1.66 2.87
C ALA A 101 -8.18 -2.33 3.09
N ALA A 102 -9.25 -1.85 2.44
CA ALA A 102 -10.57 -2.47 2.54
C ALA A 102 -10.57 -3.90 1.97
N ALA A 103 -9.91 -4.14 0.85
CA ALA A 103 -9.76 -5.48 0.27
C ALA A 103 -9.00 -6.43 1.21
N VAL A 104 -7.88 -5.97 1.79
CA VAL A 104 -7.15 -6.76 2.80
C VAL A 104 -8.03 -7.07 4.01
N ILE A 105 -8.78 -6.10 4.53
CA ILE A 105 -9.69 -6.28 5.67
C ILE A 105 -10.78 -7.29 5.33
N GLY A 106 -11.36 -7.19 4.12
CA GLY A 106 -12.35 -8.14 3.62
C GLY A 106 -11.80 -9.57 3.62
N ALA A 107 -10.64 -9.79 2.98
CA ALA A 107 -9.97 -11.08 2.94
C ALA A 107 -9.66 -11.61 4.36
N MET A 108 -9.07 -10.78 5.22
CA MET A 108 -8.76 -11.16 6.61
C MET A 108 -10.00 -11.57 7.40
N SER A 109 -11.14 -10.92 7.15
CA SER A 109 -12.40 -11.18 7.87
C SER A 109 -13.00 -12.58 7.62
N THR A 110 -12.62 -13.22 6.52
CA THR A 110 -13.11 -14.55 6.12
C THR A 110 -12.24 -15.70 6.64
N LEU A 111 -11.00 -15.42 7.04
CA LEU A 111 -10.00 -16.45 7.34
C LEU A 111 -10.41 -17.41 8.47
N SER A 112 -11.12 -16.89 9.48
CA SER A 112 -11.61 -17.75 10.58
C SER A 112 -12.70 -18.73 10.16
N SER A 113 -13.39 -18.45 9.05
CA SER A 113 -14.41 -19.34 8.48
C SER A 113 -13.80 -20.33 7.47
N ILE A 114 -12.76 -19.90 6.72
CA ILE A 114 -12.07 -20.73 5.72
C ILE A 114 -11.04 -21.65 6.39
N GLU A 115 -10.49 -21.23 7.54
CA GLU A 115 -9.48 -21.95 8.31
C GLU A 115 -8.26 -22.44 7.49
N PRO A 116 -7.62 -21.55 6.66
CA PRO A 116 -6.48 -21.95 5.84
C PRO A 116 -5.30 -22.38 6.73
N LYS A 117 -4.49 -23.34 6.25
CA LYS A 117 -3.30 -23.86 6.97
C LYS A 117 -2.08 -22.94 6.86
N VAL A 118 -2.28 -21.67 6.53
CA VAL A 118 -1.22 -20.64 6.42
C VAL A 118 -1.46 -19.54 7.46
N ARG A 119 -0.37 -18.98 7.97
CA ARG A 119 -0.46 -17.75 8.75
C ARG A 119 -0.67 -16.58 7.78
N VAL A 120 -1.62 -15.70 8.08
CA VAL A 120 -1.82 -14.49 7.28
C VAL A 120 -1.62 -13.26 8.16
N LYS A 121 -0.83 -12.32 7.68
CA LYS A 121 -0.57 -11.03 8.34
C LYS A 121 -1.06 -9.91 7.44
N GLY A 122 -1.83 -8.98 7.98
CA GLY A 122 -2.28 -7.77 7.30
C GLY A 122 -1.50 -6.55 7.79
N TYR A 123 -1.07 -5.68 6.88
CA TYR A 123 -0.34 -4.44 7.17
C TYR A 123 -1.07 -3.26 6.51
N LEU A 124 -1.61 -2.38 7.33
CA LEU A 124 -2.54 -1.34 6.90
C LEU A 124 -2.04 0.04 7.36
N PRO A 125 -1.21 0.72 6.56
CA PRO A 125 -0.88 2.13 6.79
C PRO A 125 -2.12 2.98 6.51
N MET A 126 -2.54 3.80 7.48
CA MET A 126 -3.75 4.62 7.41
C MET A 126 -3.44 6.08 7.68
N THR A 127 -3.75 6.93 6.72
CA THR A 127 -3.62 8.39 6.81
C THR A 127 -4.60 9.04 5.82
N ASP A 128 -4.72 10.35 5.86
CA ASP A 128 -5.19 11.13 4.72
C ASP A 128 -4.03 11.98 4.17
N ASN A 129 -4.16 12.43 2.94
CA ASN A 129 -3.20 13.30 2.26
C ASN A 129 -3.85 14.67 2.06
N MET A 130 -3.50 15.63 2.92
CA MET A 130 -4.17 16.92 3.02
C MET A 130 -3.22 18.09 2.86
N LEU A 131 -3.83 19.25 2.62
CA LEU A 131 -3.15 20.55 2.66
C LEU A 131 -3.10 21.03 4.10
N GLY A 132 -1.95 21.55 4.49
CA GLY A 132 -1.76 22.12 5.83
C GLY A 132 -0.44 22.88 5.90
N GLY A 133 -0.26 23.65 6.96
CA GLY A 133 0.94 24.49 7.13
C GLY A 133 2.25 23.70 7.20
N ASP A 134 2.19 22.44 7.66
CA ASP A 134 3.34 21.54 7.75
C ASP A 134 3.41 20.48 6.62
N ALA A 135 2.54 20.56 5.61
CA ALA A 135 2.48 19.59 4.52
C ALA A 135 3.85 19.36 3.86
N THR A 136 4.11 18.13 3.48
CA THR A 136 5.31 17.75 2.72
C THR A 136 5.35 18.52 1.41
N ARG A 137 6.46 19.20 1.17
CA ARG A 137 6.68 20.01 -0.05
C ARG A 137 7.40 19.19 -1.09
N PRO A 138 7.10 19.37 -2.40
CA PRO A 138 7.96 18.87 -3.46
C PRO A 138 9.43 19.27 -3.23
N GLY A 139 10.35 18.31 -3.39
CA GLY A 139 11.77 18.44 -3.06
C GLY A 139 12.14 17.97 -1.64
N HIS A 140 11.18 17.67 -0.76
CA HIS A 140 11.50 17.02 0.51
C HIS A 140 11.99 15.58 0.30
N VAL A 141 12.92 15.16 1.14
CA VAL A 141 13.43 13.79 1.17
C VAL A 141 12.88 13.09 2.41
N LEU A 142 12.21 11.96 2.20
CA LEU A 142 11.69 11.12 3.26
C LEU A 142 12.57 9.88 3.43
N LYS A 143 12.86 9.52 4.69
CA LYS A 143 13.56 8.27 5.03
C LYS A 143 12.55 7.19 5.35
N ILE A 144 12.55 6.12 4.59
CA ILE A 144 11.66 4.98 4.72
C ILE A 144 12.18 3.99 5.77
N ARG A 145 11.32 3.13 6.28
CA ARG A 145 11.62 2.13 7.32
C ARG A 145 12.88 1.31 7.07
N ASN A 146 13.14 0.88 5.83
CA ASN A 146 14.33 0.08 5.48
C ASN A 146 15.63 0.91 5.37
N GLY A 147 15.55 2.21 5.61
CA GLY A 147 16.68 3.14 5.57
C GLY A 147 16.85 3.87 4.24
N LYS A 148 16.25 3.40 3.15
CA LYS A 148 16.25 4.10 1.86
C LYS A 148 15.54 5.44 1.95
N THR A 149 15.94 6.35 1.08
CA THR A 149 15.44 7.72 1.00
C THR A 149 14.67 7.94 -0.30
N ILE A 150 13.57 8.69 -0.24
CA ILE A 150 12.76 9.06 -1.40
C ILE A 150 12.62 10.59 -1.48
N GLU A 151 13.05 11.17 -2.60
CA GLU A 151 12.74 12.56 -2.95
C GLU A 151 11.30 12.64 -3.43
N VAL A 152 10.47 13.43 -2.75
CA VAL A 152 9.07 13.64 -3.11
C VAL A 152 8.99 14.74 -4.15
N ILE A 153 8.77 14.39 -5.40
CA ILE A 153 8.56 15.35 -6.50
C ILE A 153 7.09 15.71 -6.66
N ASN A 154 6.20 14.74 -6.42
CA ASN A 154 4.76 14.91 -6.52
C ASN A 154 4.09 14.34 -5.27
N THR A 155 3.42 15.19 -4.49
CA THR A 155 2.75 14.77 -3.26
C THR A 155 1.46 13.99 -3.53
N ASP A 156 0.95 13.97 -4.77
CA ASP A 156 -0.18 13.11 -5.22
C ASP A 156 0.27 11.66 -5.56
N ALA A 157 1.56 11.38 -5.42
CA ALA A 157 2.10 10.01 -5.48
C ALA A 157 2.46 9.52 -4.06
N GLU A 158 1.54 9.67 -3.13
CA GLU A 158 1.63 9.42 -1.69
C GLU A 158 1.49 7.94 -1.33
N GLY A 159 0.67 7.20 -2.09
CA GLY A 159 0.36 5.80 -1.82
C GLY A 159 1.62 4.94 -1.75
N ARG A 160 2.54 5.14 -2.69
CA ARG A 160 3.82 4.42 -2.70
C ARG A 160 4.72 4.77 -1.52
N LEU A 161 4.58 5.95 -0.92
CA LEU A 161 5.36 6.34 0.26
C LEU A 161 4.90 5.58 1.50
N ILE A 162 3.60 5.50 1.73
CA ILE A 162 3.06 4.75 2.87
C ILE A 162 3.22 3.23 2.70
N LEU A 163 3.10 2.74 1.45
CA LEU A 163 3.31 1.33 1.13
C LEU A 163 4.78 0.93 1.26
N ALA A 164 5.73 1.81 0.94
CA ALA A 164 7.16 1.57 1.14
C ALA A 164 7.48 1.22 2.60
N ASP A 165 6.92 1.94 3.56
CA ASP A 165 7.05 1.63 4.98
C ASP A 165 6.39 0.28 5.34
N ALA A 166 5.17 0.06 4.84
CA ALA A 166 4.42 -1.15 5.15
C ALA A 166 5.08 -2.41 4.57
N LEU A 167 5.58 -2.34 3.34
CA LEU A 167 6.33 -3.42 2.68
C LEU A 167 7.65 -3.72 3.40
N SER A 168 8.38 -2.66 3.80
CA SER A 168 9.60 -2.82 4.60
C SER A 168 9.31 -3.55 5.91
N LEU A 169 8.29 -3.12 6.64
CA LEU A 169 7.90 -3.75 7.92
C LEU A 169 7.39 -5.18 7.72
N ALA A 170 6.63 -5.45 6.66
CA ALA A 170 6.18 -6.80 6.33
C ALA A 170 7.37 -7.71 6.02
N SER A 171 8.33 -7.25 5.22
CA SER A 171 9.55 -7.98 4.84
C SER A 171 10.42 -8.38 6.03
N GLU A 172 10.50 -7.55 7.08
CA GLU A 172 11.25 -7.87 8.31
C GLU A 172 10.76 -9.16 8.98
N THR A 173 9.49 -9.53 8.76
CA THR A 173 8.92 -10.77 9.32
C THR A 173 9.20 -12.01 8.46
N LYS A 174 9.93 -11.82 7.35
CA LYS A 174 10.33 -12.88 6.41
C LYS A 174 9.16 -13.79 5.99
N PRO A 175 8.07 -13.25 5.45
CA PRO A 175 6.97 -14.07 4.96
C PRO A 175 7.41 -14.82 3.69
N ASP A 176 6.75 -15.94 3.39
CA ASP A 176 6.98 -16.69 2.16
C ASP A 176 6.50 -15.91 0.92
N ALA A 177 5.47 -15.09 1.08
CA ALA A 177 4.97 -14.22 0.02
C ALA A 177 4.35 -12.94 0.58
N ILE A 178 4.42 -11.88 -0.22
CA ILE A 178 3.79 -10.57 0.04
C ILE A 178 2.87 -10.24 -1.13
N VAL A 179 1.65 -9.84 -0.83
CA VAL A 179 0.70 -9.26 -1.81
C VAL A 179 0.34 -7.88 -1.31
N ASP A 180 0.55 -6.85 -2.13
CA ASP A 180 0.04 -5.52 -1.84
C ASP A 180 -1.11 -5.12 -2.79
N LEU A 181 -2.11 -4.48 -2.22
CA LEU A 181 -3.30 -4.01 -2.91
C LEU A 181 -3.43 -2.49 -2.71
N ALA A 182 -3.53 -1.77 -3.81
CA ALA A 182 -3.55 -0.32 -3.75
C ALA A 182 -4.35 0.29 -4.91
N THR A 183 -5.12 1.31 -4.61
CA THR A 183 -5.61 2.28 -5.58
C THR A 183 -4.45 3.24 -5.90
N LEU A 184 -3.49 2.78 -6.71
CA LEU A 184 -2.15 3.35 -6.72
C LEU A 184 -1.93 4.42 -7.80
N THR A 185 -2.35 4.13 -9.05
CA THR A 185 -2.07 5.02 -10.18
C THR A 185 -3.25 5.10 -11.15
N GLY A 186 -3.59 6.32 -11.57
CA GLY A 186 -4.49 6.53 -12.70
C GLY A 186 -3.94 5.96 -14.02
N ALA A 187 -2.62 5.78 -14.13
CA ALA A 187 -1.99 5.17 -15.31
C ALA A 187 -2.45 3.72 -15.54
N CYS A 188 -2.79 2.98 -14.48
CA CYS A 188 -3.36 1.64 -14.59
C CYS A 188 -4.74 1.69 -15.27
N MET A 189 -5.59 2.63 -14.87
CA MET A 189 -6.90 2.83 -15.52
C MET A 189 -6.78 3.24 -16.99
N VAL A 190 -5.80 4.09 -17.31
CA VAL A 190 -5.55 4.50 -18.70
C VAL A 190 -5.13 3.30 -19.56
N ALA A 191 -4.37 2.37 -18.98
CA ALA A 191 -3.89 1.18 -19.71
C ALA A 191 -4.93 0.06 -19.81
N LEU A 192 -5.69 -0.21 -18.73
CA LEU A 192 -6.51 -1.41 -18.57
C LEU A 192 -8.01 -1.13 -18.42
N GLY A 193 -8.41 0.14 -18.32
CA GLY A 193 -9.80 0.51 -18.03
C GLY A 193 -10.13 0.40 -16.54
N SER A 194 -11.44 0.45 -16.22
CA SER A 194 -11.94 0.46 -14.83
C SER A 194 -12.13 -0.93 -14.24
N ASP A 195 -12.18 -1.98 -15.07
CA ASP A 195 -12.65 -3.31 -14.67
C ASP A 195 -11.54 -4.35 -14.55
N ILE A 196 -10.30 -4.00 -14.92
CA ILE A 196 -9.16 -4.90 -14.92
C ILE A 196 -8.09 -4.35 -13.98
N ALA A 197 -7.71 -5.13 -12.97
CA ALA A 197 -6.61 -4.78 -12.09
C ALA A 197 -5.27 -5.12 -12.74
N GLY A 198 -4.27 -4.22 -12.60
CA GLY A 198 -2.90 -4.53 -12.99
C GLY A 198 -2.27 -5.51 -12.01
N LEU A 199 -1.55 -6.48 -12.54
CA LEU A 199 -0.80 -7.48 -11.80
C LEU A 199 0.68 -7.31 -12.09
N MET A 200 1.53 -7.16 -11.07
CA MET A 200 2.98 -7.01 -11.26
C MET A 200 3.75 -7.83 -10.24
N GLY A 201 4.81 -8.47 -10.68
CA GLY A 201 5.70 -9.26 -9.84
C GLY A 201 6.87 -9.79 -10.65
N LYS A 202 7.87 -10.37 -9.96
CA LYS A 202 9.05 -10.96 -10.62
C LYS A 202 9.07 -12.49 -10.58
N ASN A 203 8.15 -13.12 -9.84
CA ASN A 203 8.07 -14.58 -9.72
C ASN A 203 6.87 -15.11 -10.49
N GLU A 204 7.12 -15.68 -11.67
CA GLU A 204 6.10 -16.21 -12.58
C GLU A 204 5.22 -17.30 -11.92
N ALA A 205 5.81 -18.20 -11.14
CA ALA A 205 5.04 -19.24 -10.48
C ALA A 205 4.04 -18.69 -9.47
N PHE A 206 4.39 -17.60 -8.79
CA PHE A 206 3.50 -16.91 -7.86
C PHE A 206 2.46 -16.06 -8.60
N LEU A 207 2.85 -15.37 -9.67
CA LEU A 207 1.94 -14.63 -10.54
C LEU A 207 0.84 -15.54 -11.08
N ASN A 208 1.20 -16.69 -11.66
CA ASN A 208 0.25 -17.69 -12.17
C ASN A 208 -0.72 -18.19 -11.08
N GLN A 209 -0.27 -18.33 -9.83
CA GLN A 209 -1.17 -18.69 -8.71
C GLN A 209 -2.19 -17.59 -8.42
N VAL A 210 -1.77 -16.33 -8.48
CA VAL A 210 -2.67 -15.18 -8.25
C VAL A 210 -3.64 -15.03 -9.43
N GLU A 211 -3.18 -15.16 -10.67
CA GLU A 211 -4.04 -15.13 -11.86
C GLU A 211 -5.11 -16.22 -11.79
N LYS A 212 -4.70 -17.44 -11.44
CA LYS A 212 -5.64 -18.55 -11.26
C LYS A 212 -6.65 -18.28 -10.17
N ALA A 213 -6.21 -17.72 -9.04
CA ALA A 213 -7.11 -17.35 -7.94
C ALA A 213 -8.09 -16.24 -8.34
N ALA A 214 -7.64 -15.28 -9.14
CA ALA A 214 -8.48 -14.21 -9.67
C ALA A 214 -9.54 -14.78 -10.65
N GLU A 215 -9.15 -15.66 -11.56
CA GLU A 215 -10.07 -16.35 -12.47
C GLU A 215 -11.13 -17.13 -11.69
N ASP A 216 -10.73 -17.91 -10.67
CA ASP A 216 -11.64 -18.69 -9.84
C ASP A 216 -12.60 -17.81 -9.03
N ALA A 217 -12.19 -16.57 -8.67
CA ALA A 217 -13.00 -15.58 -7.97
C ALA A 217 -13.85 -14.70 -8.91
N GLY A 218 -13.69 -14.80 -10.22
CA GLY A 218 -14.33 -13.92 -11.20
C GLY A 218 -13.75 -12.50 -11.25
N GLU A 219 -12.55 -12.30 -10.70
CA GLU A 219 -11.82 -11.02 -10.74
C GLU A 219 -10.96 -10.95 -12.02
N LYS A 220 -10.97 -9.79 -12.68
CA LYS A 220 -10.16 -9.58 -13.88
C LYS A 220 -8.82 -8.95 -13.51
N VAL A 221 -7.75 -9.62 -13.87
CA VAL A 221 -6.38 -9.11 -13.70
C VAL A 221 -5.62 -9.18 -15.02
N TRP A 222 -4.60 -8.34 -15.20
CA TRP A 222 -3.72 -8.36 -16.35
C TRP A 222 -2.29 -8.07 -15.91
N GLN A 223 -1.36 -8.97 -16.30
CA GLN A 223 0.04 -8.82 -15.96
C GLN A 223 0.67 -7.66 -16.75
N LEU A 224 1.29 -6.74 -16.01
CA LEU A 224 2.12 -5.66 -16.53
C LEU A 224 3.60 -5.96 -16.29
N PRO A 225 4.51 -5.61 -17.22
CA PRO A 225 5.93 -5.88 -17.07
C PRO A 225 6.60 -5.03 -15.99
N LEU A 226 7.71 -5.53 -15.44
CA LEU A 226 8.61 -4.79 -14.53
C LEU A 226 10.04 -4.78 -15.07
N PRO A 227 10.33 -4.06 -16.19
CA PRO A 227 11.65 -4.01 -16.78
C PRO A 227 12.62 -3.19 -15.89
N ASP A 228 13.78 -3.78 -15.57
CA ASP A 228 14.75 -3.16 -14.65
C ASP A 228 15.35 -1.85 -15.20
N GLU A 229 15.43 -1.68 -16.51
CA GLU A 229 15.89 -0.44 -17.16
C GLU A 229 15.03 0.78 -16.83
N TYR A 230 13.76 0.60 -16.43
CA TYR A 230 12.89 1.72 -16.01
C TYR A 230 13.26 2.27 -14.63
N ARG A 231 14.18 1.63 -13.90
CA ARG A 231 14.72 2.19 -12.64
C ARG A 231 15.44 3.51 -12.86
N ASP A 232 16.01 3.72 -14.04
CA ASP A 232 16.66 4.98 -14.39
C ASP A 232 15.69 6.17 -14.43
N LEU A 233 14.40 5.92 -14.66
CA LEU A 233 13.38 6.96 -14.76
C LEU A 233 13.06 7.66 -13.42
N TYR A 234 13.38 7.04 -12.30
CA TYR A 234 13.13 7.62 -10.97
C TYR A 234 14.38 7.83 -10.13
N LYS A 235 15.56 7.90 -10.75
CA LYS A 235 16.81 8.28 -10.07
C LYS A 235 16.73 9.70 -9.51
N SER A 236 17.24 9.90 -8.29
CA SER A 236 17.33 11.22 -7.65
C SER A 236 18.81 11.64 -7.52
N PRO A 237 19.12 12.94 -7.65
CA PRO A 237 20.47 13.44 -7.35
C PRO A 237 20.74 13.63 -5.85
N ILE A 238 19.71 13.58 -4.99
CA ILE A 238 19.82 13.91 -3.56
C ILE A 238 19.25 12.82 -2.62
N ALA A 239 18.63 11.76 -3.19
CA ALA A 239 18.07 10.63 -2.47
C ALA A 239 18.36 9.33 -3.26
N ASP A 240 18.01 8.17 -2.69
CA ASP A 240 18.13 6.90 -3.41
C ASP A 240 17.21 6.85 -4.63
N MET A 241 16.04 7.50 -4.56
CA MET A 241 15.08 7.55 -5.67
C MET A 241 14.12 8.74 -5.54
N LYS A 242 13.36 9.00 -6.63
CA LYS A 242 12.18 9.87 -6.64
C LYS A 242 10.92 9.06 -6.45
N ASN A 243 9.84 9.70 -5.98
CA ASN A 243 8.54 9.04 -5.88
C ASN A 243 7.75 8.96 -7.19
N ILE A 244 8.21 9.61 -8.25
CA ILE A 244 7.62 9.52 -9.61
C ILE A 244 8.71 9.39 -10.66
N SER A 245 8.32 8.87 -11.84
CA SER A 245 9.19 8.82 -13.01
C SER A 245 9.27 10.17 -13.73
N ALA A 246 10.42 10.43 -14.36
CA ALA A 246 10.56 11.54 -15.29
C ALA A 246 9.69 11.29 -16.56
N GLY A 247 9.14 12.36 -17.14
CA GLY A 247 8.43 12.31 -18.42
C GLY A 247 6.99 11.80 -18.37
N GLY A 248 6.47 11.34 -17.23
CA GLY A 248 5.05 10.98 -17.05
C GLY A 248 4.61 9.66 -17.72
N TYR A 249 5.51 8.93 -18.36
CA TYR A 249 5.21 7.64 -19.02
C TYR A 249 5.51 6.45 -18.12
N GLY A 250 4.83 5.32 -18.36
CA GLY A 250 5.05 4.08 -17.63
C GLY A 250 4.71 4.16 -16.12
N GLY A 251 3.78 5.05 -15.74
CA GLY A 251 3.50 5.36 -14.34
C GLY A 251 3.07 4.18 -13.49
N ALA A 252 2.32 3.22 -14.04
CA ALA A 252 1.96 1.99 -13.33
C ALA A 252 3.20 1.11 -13.08
N ILE A 253 4.03 0.92 -14.12
CA ILE A 253 5.24 0.10 -14.07
C ILE A 253 6.26 0.68 -13.09
N THR A 254 6.54 1.97 -13.18
CA THR A 254 7.50 2.63 -12.28
C THR A 254 7.02 2.66 -10.84
N ALA A 255 5.70 2.75 -10.61
CA ALA A 255 5.15 2.60 -9.26
C ALA A 255 5.41 1.19 -8.69
N GLY A 256 5.17 0.14 -9.46
CA GLY A 256 5.48 -1.24 -9.06
C GLY A 256 6.98 -1.46 -8.82
N LEU A 257 7.84 -0.91 -9.68
CA LEU A 257 9.29 -0.96 -9.50
C LEU A 257 9.75 -0.25 -8.22
N ILE A 258 9.21 0.95 -7.94
CA ILE A 258 9.51 1.68 -6.70
C ILE A 258 9.11 0.84 -5.49
N LEU A 259 7.91 0.24 -5.48
CA LEU A 259 7.48 -0.62 -4.37
C LEU A 259 8.37 -1.84 -4.19
N SER A 260 8.89 -2.42 -5.27
CA SER A 260 9.79 -3.58 -5.20
C SER A 260 11.11 -3.28 -4.47
N GLU A 261 11.53 -2.01 -4.36
CA GLU A 261 12.72 -1.58 -3.62
C GLU A 261 12.61 -1.75 -2.09
N PHE A 262 11.38 -1.94 -1.60
CA PHE A 262 11.05 -2.03 -0.18
C PHE A 262 10.69 -3.44 0.26
N VAL A 263 10.85 -4.42 -0.62
CA VAL A 263 10.68 -5.84 -0.33
C VAL A 263 12.03 -6.49 -0.19
N ALA A 264 12.23 -7.23 0.91
CA ALA A 264 13.50 -7.91 1.16
C ALA A 264 13.73 -9.02 0.13
N GLU A 265 15.01 -9.26 -0.17
CA GLU A 265 15.43 -10.34 -1.05
C GLU A 265 14.89 -11.70 -0.55
N GLY A 266 14.35 -12.50 -1.47
CA GLY A 266 13.74 -13.80 -1.16
C GLY A 266 12.25 -13.75 -0.81
N CYS A 267 11.64 -12.57 -0.61
CA CYS A 267 10.20 -12.43 -0.50
C CYS A 267 9.58 -12.30 -1.90
N LEU A 268 8.55 -13.10 -2.18
CA LEU A 268 7.77 -12.96 -3.41
C LEU A 268 6.85 -11.76 -3.28
N LEU A 269 6.99 -10.77 -4.14
CA LEU A 269 6.10 -9.60 -4.18
C LEU A 269 5.11 -9.71 -5.33
N TYR A 270 3.86 -9.41 -5.02
CA TYR A 270 2.79 -9.12 -5.94
C TYR A 270 2.22 -7.74 -5.63
N THR A 271 2.14 -6.88 -6.63
CA THR A 271 1.54 -5.55 -6.54
C THR A 271 0.33 -5.48 -7.46
N SER A 272 -0.83 -5.10 -6.92
CA SER A 272 -2.03 -4.80 -7.70
C SER A 272 -2.35 -3.30 -7.63
N PRO A 273 -1.86 -2.48 -8.56
CA PRO A 273 -2.42 -1.15 -8.76
C PRO A 273 -3.83 -1.30 -9.34
N SER A 274 -4.80 -1.37 -8.45
CA SER A 274 -6.21 -1.43 -8.81
C SER A 274 -6.67 -0.11 -9.42
N PRO A 275 -7.61 -0.09 -10.37
CA PRO A 275 -8.31 1.13 -10.76
C PRO A 275 -8.99 1.77 -9.55
N ARG A 276 -9.06 3.11 -9.57
CA ARG A 276 -9.71 3.91 -8.52
C ARG A 276 -11.23 3.90 -8.68
#